data_fbed626dfbd8f8a2f8ab3f40019f6c80
#
_entry.id   fbed626dfbd8f8a2f8ab3f40019f6c80
#
_cell.length_a   1.000
_cell.length_b   1.000
_cell.length_c   1.000
_cell.angle_alpha   90.00
_cell.angle_beta   90.00
_cell.angle_gamma   90.00
#
_symmetry.space_group_name_H-M   'P 1'
#
loop_
_entity.id
_entity.type
_entity.pdbx_description
1 polymer ?
#
loop_
_entity_poly.entity_id
_entity_poly.type
_entity_poly.pdbx_seq_one_letter_code
_entity_poly.pdbx_strand_id
1 'polypeptide(L)'
;MSGLDRESTRRSAKAGDLTLNYYEAGDPTPLGGGLPLVMLHGGGPGASAWSNFGSALPGFAEDFRTILIDQPGFGQSDKPPVVGNYFRFAAEAVKDLLDELAIDRIHLLGNSLGGGTAARFALLYPERVGRLVLMGPGGLNLSLFHADPTEGVKRLMDFGAAPSKEALRAFISTMVVNQDLVTDELVEERFADATAPGAQEAMLSMGMSFWNPDSYEDGLLWRDAHQLKRPTLLTWGREDRVNPLDGAFVALKMIPKASLHVFPNCGHWAQIEAAEEFRQVCTAYLARHVERTKETP
;
A
#
# COMPACT_ATOMS: atom_id res chain seq x y z
N MET A 1 -10.35 20.04 12.63
CA MET A 1 -9.32 20.64 11.74
C MET A 1 -9.89 20.71 10.33
N SER A 2 -10.41 21.86 9.94
CA SER A 2 -10.87 22.13 8.58
C SER A 2 -9.66 22.62 7.79
N GLY A 3 -9.23 21.88 6.76
CA GLY A 3 -8.25 22.43 5.83
C GLY A 3 -7.16 21.52 5.29
N LEU A 4 -7.12 20.23 5.62
CA LEU A 4 -6.19 19.32 4.92
C LEU A 4 -6.85 18.83 3.62
N ASP A 5 -6.71 19.61 2.56
CA ASP A 5 -7.14 19.24 1.22
C ASP A 5 -5.97 18.72 0.37
N ARG A 6 -6.32 18.18 -0.79
CA ARG A 6 -5.35 17.57 -1.71
C ARG A 6 -4.23 18.53 -2.12
N GLU A 7 -4.57 19.77 -2.44
CA GLU A 7 -3.61 20.72 -2.98
C GLU A 7 -2.68 21.30 -1.90
N SER A 8 -3.22 21.61 -0.73
CA SER A 8 -2.43 22.16 0.38
C SER A 8 -1.40 21.18 0.94
N THR A 9 -1.70 19.88 0.87
CA THR A 9 -0.83 18.80 1.39
C THR A 9 0.13 18.24 0.34
N ARG A 10 -0.11 18.52 -0.97
CA ARG A 10 0.68 17.97 -2.08
C ARG A 10 2.10 18.52 -2.12
N ARG A 11 3.05 17.64 -2.33
CA ARG A 11 4.48 17.90 -2.49
C ARG A 11 5.05 17.01 -3.59
N SER A 12 6.26 17.31 -4.06
CA SER A 12 7.05 16.44 -4.93
C SER A 12 8.53 16.58 -4.60
N ALA A 13 9.27 15.49 -4.74
CA ALA A 13 10.71 15.49 -4.56
C ALA A 13 11.37 14.44 -5.46
N LYS A 14 12.69 14.55 -5.60
CA LYS A 14 13.48 13.54 -6.30
C LYS A 14 13.56 12.25 -5.50
N ALA A 15 13.59 11.14 -6.24
CA ALA A 15 13.81 9.80 -5.74
C ALA A 15 14.76 9.11 -6.73
N GLY A 16 16.04 9.32 -6.57
CA GLY A 16 17.04 8.98 -7.59
C GLY A 16 16.75 9.74 -8.90
N ASP A 17 16.59 9.00 -10.00
CA ASP A 17 16.27 9.58 -11.31
C ASP A 17 14.79 9.94 -11.48
N LEU A 18 13.92 9.52 -10.55
CA LEU A 18 12.49 9.77 -10.59
C LEU A 18 12.10 11.04 -9.82
N THR A 19 10.91 11.55 -10.14
CA THR A 19 10.20 12.51 -9.31
C THR A 19 8.96 11.82 -8.75
N LEU A 20 8.87 11.74 -7.42
CA LEU A 20 7.68 11.21 -6.77
C LEU A 20 6.83 12.33 -6.19
N ASN A 21 5.53 12.20 -6.38
CA ASN A 21 4.53 13.01 -5.72
C ASN A 21 4.15 12.37 -4.37
N TYR A 22 3.95 13.21 -3.37
CA TYR A 22 3.47 12.77 -2.06
C TYR A 22 2.58 13.84 -1.42
N TYR A 23 1.84 13.43 -0.41
CA TYR A 23 1.01 14.32 0.42
C TYR A 23 1.47 14.21 1.84
N GLU A 24 1.63 15.35 2.52
CA GLU A 24 2.21 15.41 3.85
C GLU A 24 1.37 16.28 4.76
N ALA A 25 1.10 15.76 5.98
CA ALA A 25 0.41 16.48 7.03
C ALA A 25 0.84 15.98 8.41
N GLY A 26 0.58 16.80 9.43
CA GLY A 26 0.93 16.54 10.82
C GLY A 26 2.38 16.89 11.13
N ASP A 27 2.61 17.12 12.43
CA ASP A 27 3.93 17.41 12.97
C ASP A 27 4.56 16.16 13.61
N PRO A 28 5.88 16.09 13.75
CA PRO A 28 6.51 15.04 14.53
C PRO A 28 6.00 15.06 15.96
N THR A 29 5.36 13.98 16.39
CA THR A 29 4.89 13.81 17.79
C THR A 29 5.76 12.80 18.52
N PRO A 30 5.77 12.77 19.86
CA PRO A 30 6.48 11.74 20.61
C PRO A 30 5.88 10.34 20.43
N LEU A 31 4.67 10.26 19.87
CA LEU A 31 3.98 9.00 19.65
C LEU A 31 4.78 8.10 18.71
N GLY A 32 4.80 6.80 18.94
CA GLY A 32 5.57 5.86 18.11
C GLY A 32 7.09 6.10 18.12
N GLY A 33 7.62 6.86 19.09
CA GLY A 33 9.05 7.21 19.17
C GLY A 33 9.45 8.35 18.24
N GLY A 34 8.50 9.18 17.80
CA GLY A 34 8.74 10.35 16.95
C GLY A 34 8.98 10.03 15.48
N LEU A 35 8.72 8.78 15.07
CA LEU A 35 8.93 8.38 13.68
C LEU A 35 7.76 8.83 12.80
N PRO A 36 8.02 9.34 11.58
CA PRO A 36 6.99 9.59 10.59
C PRO A 36 6.27 8.30 10.19
N LEU A 37 4.99 8.43 9.82
CA LEU A 37 4.21 7.36 9.19
C LEU A 37 4.18 7.55 7.69
N VAL A 38 4.73 6.60 6.95
CA VAL A 38 4.64 6.54 5.49
C VAL A 38 3.58 5.54 5.09
N MET A 39 2.71 5.92 4.15
CA MET A 39 1.61 5.10 3.67
C MET A 39 1.71 4.89 2.16
N LEU A 40 1.68 3.62 1.72
CA LEU A 40 1.79 3.18 0.33
C LEU A 40 0.46 2.59 -0.14
N HIS A 41 -0.11 3.18 -1.17
CA HIS A 41 -1.42 2.82 -1.72
C HIS A 41 -1.42 1.48 -2.46
N GLY A 42 -2.63 0.91 -2.65
CA GLY A 42 -2.85 -0.28 -3.46
C GLY A 42 -2.69 -0.02 -4.95
N GLY A 43 -2.54 -1.07 -5.74
CA GLY A 43 -2.54 -1.02 -7.19
C GLY A 43 -3.95 -0.98 -7.77
N GLY A 44 -4.01 -0.85 -9.09
CA GLY A 44 -5.24 -0.87 -9.85
C GLY A 44 -5.47 0.40 -10.64
N PRO A 45 -6.40 0.37 -11.60
CA PRO A 45 -6.64 1.48 -12.51
C PRO A 45 -6.97 2.78 -11.75
N GLY A 46 -6.26 3.86 -12.04
CA GLY A 46 -6.44 5.18 -11.45
C GLY A 46 -6.12 5.28 -9.96
N ALA A 47 -5.39 4.31 -9.38
CA ALA A 47 -4.97 4.38 -7.99
C ALA A 47 -3.96 5.51 -7.75
N SER A 48 -4.04 6.12 -6.59
CA SER A 48 -3.09 7.11 -6.09
C SER A 48 -3.06 7.07 -4.56
N ALA A 49 -2.08 7.72 -3.96
CA ALA A 49 -2.00 7.87 -2.52
C ALA A 49 -3.23 8.62 -1.98
N TRP A 50 -3.66 9.66 -2.70
CA TRP A 50 -4.83 10.43 -2.31
C TRP A 50 -6.13 9.63 -2.40
N SER A 51 -6.38 8.93 -3.51
CA SER A 51 -7.59 8.12 -3.66
C SER A 51 -7.69 6.97 -2.66
N ASN A 52 -6.55 6.51 -2.13
CA ASN A 52 -6.49 5.39 -1.19
C ASN A 52 -6.53 5.84 0.28
N PHE A 53 -5.79 6.89 0.64
CA PHE A 53 -5.60 7.32 2.02
C PHE A 53 -5.91 8.79 2.30
N GLY A 54 -6.34 9.58 1.32
CA GLY A 54 -6.62 11.00 1.50
C GLY A 54 -7.66 11.26 2.59
N SER A 55 -8.72 10.47 2.66
CA SER A 55 -9.74 10.56 3.72
C SER A 55 -9.22 10.17 5.11
N ALA A 56 -8.19 9.33 5.19
CA ALA A 56 -7.58 8.90 6.44
C ALA A 56 -6.49 9.86 6.93
N LEU A 57 -5.91 10.68 6.03
CA LEU A 57 -4.80 11.58 6.34
C LEU A 57 -5.06 12.48 7.54
N PRO A 58 -6.21 13.18 7.67
CA PRO A 58 -6.44 14.08 8.81
C PRO A 58 -6.35 13.36 10.15
N GLY A 59 -6.91 12.16 10.25
CA GLY A 59 -6.91 11.39 11.50
C GLY A 59 -5.53 10.88 11.90
N PHE A 60 -4.72 10.42 10.94
CA PHE A 60 -3.33 10.00 11.23
C PHE A 60 -2.41 11.19 11.48
N ALA A 61 -2.67 12.34 10.85
CA ALA A 61 -1.90 13.56 11.03
C ALA A 61 -2.03 14.19 12.45
N GLU A 62 -3.05 13.79 13.22
CA GLU A 62 -3.17 14.16 14.65
C GLU A 62 -2.08 13.48 15.49
N ASP A 63 -1.68 12.28 15.11
CA ASP A 63 -0.81 11.40 15.88
C ASP A 63 0.62 11.29 15.31
N PHE A 64 0.80 11.51 14.00
CA PHE A 64 2.07 11.31 13.30
C PHE A 64 2.30 12.39 12.23
N ARG A 65 3.55 12.73 11.97
CA ARG A 65 3.92 13.29 10.67
C ARG A 65 3.62 12.21 9.63
N THR A 66 2.58 12.40 8.81
CA THR A 66 2.06 11.39 7.89
C THR A 66 2.36 11.75 6.45
N ILE A 67 2.93 10.81 5.70
CA ILE A 67 3.35 10.97 4.30
C ILE A 67 2.68 9.89 3.47
N LEU A 68 1.82 10.29 2.53
CA LEU A 68 1.19 9.41 1.56
C LEU A 68 1.96 9.51 0.24
N ILE A 69 2.53 8.42 -0.26
CA ILE A 69 3.37 8.45 -1.47
C ILE A 69 2.60 7.88 -2.67
N ASP A 70 2.51 8.65 -3.76
CA ASP A 70 2.18 8.09 -5.07
C ASP A 70 3.36 7.23 -5.53
N GLN A 71 3.18 5.91 -5.56
CA GLN A 71 4.22 4.99 -5.98
C GLN A 71 4.59 5.21 -7.46
N PRO A 72 5.81 4.86 -7.91
CA PRO A 72 6.20 4.98 -9.32
C PRO A 72 5.17 4.32 -10.24
N GLY A 73 4.78 5.00 -11.31
CA GLY A 73 3.76 4.54 -12.25
C GLY A 73 2.33 4.97 -11.90
N PHE A 74 2.11 5.61 -10.74
CA PHE A 74 0.78 5.99 -10.24
C PHE A 74 0.67 7.48 -9.94
N GLY A 75 -0.60 7.94 -9.85
CA GLY A 75 -0.93 9.29 -9.45
C GLY A 75 -0.17 10.34 -10.27
N GLN A 76 0.45 11.28 -9.56
CA GLN A 76 1.24 12.36 -10.14
C GLN A 76 2.76 12.07 -10.14
N SER A 77 3.18 10.87 -9.71
CA SER A 77 4.56 10.41 -9.81
C SER A 77 4.95 10.04 -11.24
N ASP A 78 6.25 10.05 -11.52
CA ASP A 78 6.79 9.59 -12.79
C ASP A 78 6.35 8.15 -13.12
N LYS A 79 6.19 7.87 -14.41
CA LYS A 79 5.68 6.61 -14.94
C LYS A 79 6.70 5.91 -15.85
N PRO A 80 7.88 5.56 -15.33
CA PRO A 80 8.89 4.86 -16.11
C PRO A 80 8.49 3.40 -16.32
N PRO A 81 9.08 2.73 -17.33
CA PRO A 81 9.05 1.28 -17.39
C PRO A 81 9.65 0.65 -16.13
N VAL A 82 9.03 -0.41 -15.64
CA VAL A 82 9.52 -1.14 -14.46
C VAL A 82 10.73 -1.99 -14.85
N VAL A 83 11.81 -1.87 -14.10
CA VAL A 83 13.00 -2.71 -14.25
C VAL A 83 13.00 -3.75 -13.12
N GLY A 84 13.07 -5.02 -13.50
CA GLY A 84 12.99 -6.12 -12.54
C GLY A 84 11.56 -6.33 -12.00
N ASN A 85 11.44 -6.65 -10.72
CA ASN A 85 10.16 -6.83 -10.04
C ASN A 85 9.66 -5.51 -9.43
N TYR A 86 8.38 -5.20 -9.59
CA TYR A 86 7.80 -3.96 -9.12
C TYR A 86 7.99 -3.69 -7.63
N PHE A 87 7.85 -4.70 -6.76
CA PHE A 87 8.02 -4.49 -5.32
C PHE A 87 9.41 -3.98 -4.96
N ARG A 88 10.44 -4.52 -5.63
CA ARG A 88 11.82 -4.06 -5.45
C ARG A 88 11.99 -2.64 -6.01
N PHE A 89 11.59 -2.44 -7.25
CA PHE A 89 11.68 -1.15 -7.92
C PHE A 89 11.01 -0.02 -7.12
N ALA A 90 9.77 -0.23 -6.65
CA ALA A 90 9.06 0.75 -5.85
C ALA A 90 9.67 0.94 -4.45
N ALA A 91 10.18 -0.13 -3.82
CA ALA A 91 10.85 -0.02 -2.52
C ALA A 91 12.13 0.80 -2.60
N GLU A 92 12.93 0.64 -3.65
CA GLU A 92 14.13 1.43 -3.91
C GLU A 92 13.77 2.91 -4.14
N ALA A 93 12.75 3.20 -4.95
CA ALA A 93 12.27 4.57 -5.15
C ALA A 93 11.75 5.23 -3.85
N VAL A 94 11.04 4.48 -3.01
CA VAL A 94 10.62 4.96 -1.68
C VAL A 94 11.84 5.26 -0.80
N LYS A 95 12.85 4.40 -0.80
CA LYS A 95 14.11 4.63 -0.07
C LYS A 95 14.80 5.91 -0.54
N ASP A 96 14.92 6.12 -1.84
CA ASP A 96 15.57 7.30 -2.41
C ASP A 96 14.79 8.59 -2.09
N LEU A 97 13.44 8.54 -2.10
CA LEU A 97 12.63 9.67 -1.65
C LEU A 97 12.87 9.99 -0.17
N LEU A 98 12.94 8.98 0.70
CA LEU A 98 13.20 9.19 2.12
C LEU A 98 14.58 9.80 2.37
N ASP A 99 15.59 9.41 1.59
CA ASP A 99 16.93 9.99 1.67
C ASP A 99 16.94 11.46 1.26
N GLU A 100 16.25 11.81 0.16
CA GLU A 100 16.08 13.20 -0.28
C GLU A 100 15.37 14.07 0.78
N LEU A 101 14.38 13.48 1.48
CA LEU A 101 13.65 14.14 2.55
C LEU A 101 14.41 14.15 3.90
N ALA A 102 15.63 13.60 3.95
CA ALA A 102 16.43 13.42 5.17
C ALA A 102 15.67 12.67 6.28
N ILE A 103 14.87 11.67 5.90
CA ILE A 103 14.10 10.81 6.81
C ILE A 103 14.82 9.48 6.96
N ASP A 104 15.45 9.26 8.09
CA ASP A 104 16.26 8.06 8.34
C ASP A 104 15.42 6.83 8.67
N ARG A 105 14.35 6.97 9.44
CA ARG A 105 13.53 5.86 9.93
C ARG A 105 12.06 6.23 9.98
N ILE A 106 11.19 5.26 9.66
CA ILE A 106 9.74 5.46 9.53
C ILE A 106 8.94 4.33 10.17
N HIS A 107 7.69 4.59 10.49
CA HIS A 107 6.65 3.57 10.46
C HIS A 107 6.13 3.43 9.03
N LEU A 108 5.83 2.22 8.60
CA LEU A 108 5.42 1.97 7.21
C LEU A 108 4.11 1.21 7.18
N LEU A 109 3.13 1.76 6.47
CA LEU A 109 1.83 1.14 6.23
C LEU A 109 1.65 0.95 4.71
N GLY A 110 1.26 -0.25 4.29
CA GLY A 110 1.02 -0.51 2.88
C GLY A 110 -0.26 -1.33 2.65
N ASN A 111 -1.06 -0.88 1.68
CA ASN A 111 -2.24 -1.61 1.20
C ASN A 111 -1.91 -2.41 -0.05
N SER A 112 -2.30 -3.68 -0.12
CA SER A 112 -2.28 -4.47 -1.36
C SER A 112 -0.91 -4.44 -2.05
N LEU A 113 -0.80 -3.84 -3.24
CA LEU A 113 0.45 -3.58 -3.95
C LEU A 113 1.45 -2.82 -3.05
N GLY A 114 0.99 -1.75 -2.39
CA GLY A 114 1.79 -1.00 -1.43
C GLY A 114 2.18 -1.83 -0.21
N GLY A 115 1.37 -2.83 0.17
CA GLY A 115 1.71 -3.82 1.19
C GLY A 115 2.89 -4.70 0.77
N GLY A 116 2.91 -5.14 -0.48
CA GLY A 116 4.04 -5.85 -1.07
C GLY A 116 5.30 -4.99 -1.14
N THR A 117 5.16 -3.73 -1.60
CA THR A 117 6.26 -2.75 -1.60
C THR A 117 6.80 -2.52 -0.19
N ALA A 118 5.92 -2.33 0.81
CA ALA A 118 6.30 -2.13 2.20
C ALA A 118 7.02 -3.35 2.79
N ALA A 119 6.56 -4.56 2.49
CA ALA A 119 7.23 -5.80 2.90
C ALA A 119 8.61 -5.92 2.24
N ARG A 120 8.73 -5.65 0.93
CA ARG A 120 10.02 -5.65 0.25
C ARG A 120 10.95 -4.57 0.81
N PHE A 121 10.46 -3.37 1.08
CA PHE A 121 11.24 -2.32 1.74
C PHE A 121 11.79 -2.78 3.09
N ALA A 122 10.94 -3.41 3.92
CA ALA A 122 11.36 -3.90 5.23
C ALA A 122 12.34 -5.08 5.18
N LEU A 123 12.35 -5.85 4.08
CA LEU A 123 13.34 -6.89 3.82
C LEU A 123 14.68 -6.31 3.39
N LEU A 124 14.68 -5.28 2.53
CA LEU A 124 15.89 -4.66 2.00
C LEU A 124 16.54 -3.69 3.02
N TYR A 125 15.73 -2.95 3.76
CA TYR A 125 16.17 -1.86 4.65
C TYR A 125 15.53 -2.02 6.05
N PRO A 126 15.77 -3.14 6.75
CA PRO A 126 15.11 -3.41 8.02
C PRO A 126 15.41 -2.35 9.10
N GLU A 127 16.59 -1.71 9.08
CA GLU A 127 16.96 -0.66 10.01
C GLU A 127 16.12 0.62 9.83
N ARG A 128 15.62 0.88 8.61
CA ARG A 128 14.80 2.04 8.25
C ARG A 128 13.35 1.92 8.76
N VAL A 129 12.93 0.75 9.22
CA VAL A 129 11.54 0.50 9.64
C VAL A 129 11.43 0.38 11.14
N GLY A 130 10.55 1.15 11.75
CA GLY A 130 10.14 1.01 13.14
C GLY A 130 9.15 -0.13 13.31
N ARG A 131 7.92 0.10 12.85
CA ARG A 131 6.82 -0.88 12.81
C ARG A 131 6.22 -0.94 11.42
N LEU A 132 5.65 -2.10 11.08
CA LEU A 132 5.06 -2.38 9.78
C LEU A 132 3.57 -2.69 9.95
N VAL A 133 2.74 -2.08 9.12
CA VAL A 133 1.31 -2.43 8.97
C VAL A 133 1.08 -2.85 7.52
N LEU A 134 0.59 -4.06 7.31
CA LEU A 134 0.34 -4.64 5.99
C LEU A 134 -1.15 -4.95 5.86
N MET A 135 -1.84 -4.21 5.01
CA MET A 135 -3.26 -4.35 4.77
C MET A 135 -3.50 -5.13 3.48
N GLY A 136 -4.00 -6.37 3.60
CA GLY A 136 -4.23 -7.26 2.47
C GLY A 136 -3.04 -7.33 1.49
N PRO A 137 -1.77 -7.55 1.95
CA PRO A 137 -0.57 -7.31 1.15
C PRO A 137 -0.44 -8.23 -0.04
N GLY A 138 -0.05 -7.68 -1.20
CA GLY A 138 0.38 -8.47 -2.35
C GLY A 138 1.69 -9.20 -2.09
N GLY A 139 1.89 -10.33 -2.75
CA GLY A 139 3.12 -11.14 -2.65
C GLY A 139 3.30 -11.93 -1.35
N LEU A 140 2.55 -11.59 -0.30
CA LEU A 140 2.55 -12.32 0.98
C LEU A 140 1.34 -13.24 1.13
N ASN A 141 0.31 -13.05 0.32
CA ASN A 141 -0.87 -13.90 0.32
C ASN A 141 -0.60 -15.17 -0.52
N LEU A 142 -0.92 -16.30 0.07
CA LEU A 142 -1.01 -17.58 -0.64
C LEU A 142 -2.39 -18.14 -0.35
N SER A 143 -3.29 -18.02 -1.31
CA SER A 143 -4.65 -18.54 -1.18
C SER A 143 -4.66 -20.06 -1.19
N LEU A 144 -5.30 -20.67 -0.20
CA LEU A 144 -5.39 -22.11 -0.05
C LEU A 144 -6.74 -22.65 -0.52
N PHE A 145 -7.79 -21.82 -0.49
CA PHE A 145 -9.18 -22.25 -0.68
C PHE A 145 -9.91 -21.50 -1.79
N HIS A 146 -9.34 -20.43 -2.33
CA HIS A 146 -9.95 -19.63 -3.39
C HIS A 146 -9.32 -19.94 -4.75
N ALA A 147 -10.08 -19.68 -5.79
CA ALA A 147 -9.59 -19.81 -7.16
C ALA A 147 -8.47 -18.80 -7.44
N ASP A 148 -7.48 -19.20 -8.23
CA ASP A 148 -6.44 -18.34 -8.75
C ASP A 148 -6.61 -18.22 -10.27
N PRO A 149 -6.75 -17.03 -10.85
CA PRO A 149 -6.83 -15.74 -10.18
C PRO A 149 -8.15 -15.54 -9.40
N THR A 150 -8.09 -14.71 -8.34
CA THR A 150 -9.26 -14.34 -7.53
C THR A 150 -10.25 -13.48 -8.32
N GLU A 151 -11.46 -13.24 -7.75
CA GLU A 151 -12.46 -12.39 -8.43
C GLU A 151 -11.91 -11.00 -8.74
N GLY A 152 -11.28 -10.34 -7.76
CA GLY A 152 -10.72 -9.00 -7.97
C GLY A 152 -9.63 -8.98 -9.03
N VAL A 153 -8.75 -9.98 -9.05
CA VAL A 153 -7.69 -10.09 -10.08
C VAL A 153 -8.31 -10.34 -11.47
N LYS A 154 -9.34 -11.16 -11.60
CA LYS A 154 -10.06 -11.33 -12.88
C LYS A 154 -10.64 -10.01 -13.38
N ARG A 155 -11.30 -9.22 -12.51
CA ARG A 155 -11.85 -7.91 -12.89
C ARG A 155 -10.76 -6.90 -13.26
N LEU A 156 -9.60 -6.97 -12.61
CA LEU A 156 -8.43 -6.18 -12.99
C LEU A 156 -7.94 -6.56 -14.40
N MET A 157 -7.87 -7.85 -14.71
CA MET A 157 -7.50 -8.35 -16.04
C MET A 157 -8.53 -7.94 -17.10
N ASP A 158 -9.83 -8.01 -16.80
CA ASP A 158 -10.90 -7.56 -17.69
C ASP A 158 -10.72 -6.08 -18.07
N PHE A 159 -10.43 -5.22 -17.07
CA PHE A 159 -10.14 -3.82 -17.32
C PHE A 159 -8.88 -3.64 -18.18
N GLY A 160 -7.80 -4.36 -17.90
CA GLY A 160 -6.56 -4.28 -18.69
C GLY A 160 -6.76 -4.70 -20.15
N ALA A 161 -7.64 -5.67 -20.41
CA ALA A 161 -7.95 -6.15 -21.76
C ALA A 161 -8.86 -5.18 -22.54
N ALA A 162 -9.83 -4.57 -21.87
CA ALA A 162 -10.80 -3.63 -22.48
C ALA A 162 -11.17 -2.52 -21.50
N PRO A 163 -10.35 -1.46 -21.39
CA PRO A 163 -10.59 -0.37 -20.47
C PRO A 163 -11.93 0.33 -20.74
N SER A 164 -12.84 0.30 -19.76
CA SER A 164 -14.12 1.00 -19.78
C SER A 164 -14.56 1.34 -18.35
N LYS A 165 -15.49 2.29 -18.22
CA LYS A 165 -16.07 2.65 -16.91
C LYS A 165 -16.80 1.46 -16.28
N GLU A 166 -17.47 0.66 -17.08
CA GLU A 166 -18.16 -0.56 -16.65
C GLU A 166 -17.17 -1.60 -16.09
N ALA A 167 -16.06 -1.83 -16.78
CA ALA A 167 -15.01 -2.75 -16.31
C ALA A 167 -14.35 -2.21 -15.02
N LEU A 168 -14.10 -0.89 -14.95
CA LEU A 168 -13.58 -0.26 -13.75
C LEU A 168 -14.55 -0.35 -12.58
N ARG A 169 -15.84 -0.07 -12.79
CA ARG A 169 -16.87 -0.24 -11.77
C ARG A 169 -16.93 -1.68 -11.26
N ALA A 170 -16.90 -2.66 -12.17
CA ALA A 170 -16.89 -4.06 -11.80
C ALA A 170 -15.66 -4.44 -10.95
N PHE A 171 -14.48 -3.87 -11.26
CA PHE A 171 -13.28 -4.03 -10.47
C PHE A 171 -13.42 -3.37 -9.07
N ILE A 172 -13.83 -2.10 -9.01
CA ILE A 172 -14.00 -1.36 -7.74
C ILE A 172 -15.03 -2.08 -6.83
N SER A 173 -16.11 -2.62 -7.42
CA SER A 173 -17.12 -3.38 -6.69
C SER A 173 -16.57 -4.61 -5.97
N THR A 174 -15.43 -5.16 -6.38
CA THR A 174 -14.77 -6.25 -5.66
C THR A 174 -13.96 -5.78 -4.45
N MET A 175 -13.66 -4.48 -4.37
CA MET A 175 -12.85 -3.92 -3.29
C MET A 175 -13.63 -3.74 -2.00
N VAL A 176 -14.97 -3.64 -2.06
CA VAL A 176 -15.82 -3.27 -0.94
C VAL A 176 -17.01 -4.22 -0.80
N VAL A 177 -17.51 -4.36 0.43
CA VAL A 177 -18.79 -5.01 0.74
C VAL A 177 -19.92 -4.01 0.54
N ASN A 178 -19.78 -2.79 1.07
CA ASN A 178 -20.76 -1.73 0.92
C ASN A 178 -20.70 -1.13 -0.50
N GLN A 179 -21.63 -1.55 -1.36
CA GLN A 179 -21.70 -1.10 -2.75
C GLN A 179 -22.09 0.37 -2.93
N ASP A 180 -22.66 1.03 -1.91
CA ASP A 180 -22.98 2.46 -1.96
C ASP A 180 -21.72 3.34 -2.06
N LEU A 181 -20.57 2.78 -1.71
CA LEU A 181 -19.26 3.44 -1.88
C LEU A 181 -18.79 3.47 -3.35
N VAL A 182 -19.40 2.70 -4.23
CA VAL A 182 -19.04 2.63 -5.66
C VAL A 182 -19.87 3.66 -6.44
N THR A 183 -19.65 4.93 -6.14
CA THR A 183 -20.41 6.03 -6.77
C THR A 183 -19.97 6.29 -8.22
N ASP A 184 -20.80 7.02 -8.98
CA ASP A 184 -20.46 7.42 -10.34
C ASP A 184 -19.26 8.37 -10.34
N GLU A 185 -19.18 9.27 -9.35
CA GLU A 185 -18.08 10.22 -9.19
C GLU A 185 -16.75 9.50 -8.96
N LEU A 186 -16.75 8.47 -8.08
CA LEU A 186 -15.55 7.66 -7.84
C LEU A 186 -15.08 6.95 -9.12
N VAL A 187 -16.02 6.39 -9.89
CA VAL A 187 -15.69 5.70 -11.14
C VAL A 187 -15.17 6.69 -12.18
N GLU A 188 -15.80 7.88 -12.31
CA GLU A 188 -15.34 8.92 -13.22
C GLU A 188 -13.92 9.41 -12.90
N GLU A 189 -13.66 9.76 -11.63
CA GLU A 189 -12.33 10.21 -11.18
C GLU A 189 -11.27 9.13 -11.45
N ARG A 190 -11.55 7.89 -11.02
CA ARG A 190 -10.62 6.77 -11.20
C ARG A 190 -10.40 6.41 -12.67
N PHE A 191 -11.42 6.54 -13.51
CA PHE A 191 -11.31 6.29 -14.94
C PHE A 191 -10.47 7.35 -15.64
N ALA A 192 -10.66 8.62 -15.29
CA ALA A 192 -9.85 9.71 -15.79
C ALA A 192 -8.36 9.51 -15.45
N ASP A 193 -8.06 9.16 -14.20
CA ASP A 193 -6.68 8.87 -13.77
C ASP A 193 -6.12 7.61 -14.45
N ALA A 194 -6.94 6.56 -14.64
CA ALA A 194 -6.52 5.31 -15.28
C ALA A 194 -6.23 5.46 -16.77
N THR A 195 -6.82 6.47 -17.41
CA THR A 195 -6.65 6.76 -18.84
C THR A 195 -5.79 8.00 -19.10
N ALA A 196 -5.23 8.59 -18.04
CA ALA A 196 -4.27 9.69 -18.18
C ALA A 196 -3.01 9.24 -18.96
N PRO A 197 -2.31 10.16 -19.62
CA PRO A 197 -1.12 9.84 -20.41
C PRO A 197 -0.10 9.00 -19.61
N GLY A 198 0.30 7.86 -20.17
CA GLY A 198 1.27 6.94 -19.60
C GLY A 198 0.72 6.01 -18.50
N ALA A 199 -0.53 6.17 -18.06
CA ALA A 199 -1.09 5.37 -16.95
C ALA A 199 -1.31 3.89 -17.34
N GLN A 200 -1.81 3.65 -18.54
CA GLN A 200 -2.05 2.28 -19.02
C GLN A 200 -0.73 1.55 -19.28
N GLU A 201 0.23 2.21 -19.90
CA GLU A 201 1.57 1.66 -20.15
C GLU A 201 2.29 1.33 -18.83
N ALA A 202 2.21 2.20 -17.83
CA ALA A 202 2.79 1.98 -16.52
C ALA A 202 2.13 0.78 -15.81
N MET A 203 0.80 0.68 -15.86
CA MET A 203 0.06 -0.45 -15.28
C MET A 203 0.41 -1.78 -15.97
N LEU A 204 0.54 -1.77 -17.31
CA LEU A 204 0.98 -2.94 -18.07
C LEU A 204 2.41 -3.34 -17.69
N SER A 205 3.34 -2.36 -17.65
CA SER A 205 4.73 -2.59 -17.27
C SER A 205 4.84 -3.18 -15.86
N MET A 206 4.09 -2.62 -14.89
CA MET A 206 3.99 -3.18 -13.55
C MET A 206 3.47 -4.62 -13.56
N GLY A 207 2.36 -4.87 -14.25
CA GLY A 207 1.78 -6.22 -14.35
C GLY A 207 2.76 -7.24 -14.93
N MET A 208 3.43 -6.88 -16.02
CA MET A 208 4.43 -7.74 -16.67
C MET A 208 5.64 -8.02 -15.79
N SER A 209 6.01 -7.10 -14.89
CA SER A 209 7.15 -7.27 -13.99
C SER A 209 7.01 -8.44 -13.02
N PHE A 210 5.78 -8.82 -12.67
CA PHE A 210 5.51 -9.99 -11.82
C PHE A 210 5.67 -11.33 -12.54
N TRP A 211 5.73 -11.31 -13.87
CA TRP A 211 5.91 -12.50 -14.72
C TRP A 211 7.28 -12.53 -15.39
N ASN A 212 8.15 -11.56 -15.11
CA ASN A 212 9.50 -11.53 -15.65
C ASN A 212 10.32 -12.71 -15.10
N PRO A 213 10.81 -13.64 -15.95
CA PRO A 213 11.55 -14.82 -15.50
C PRO A 213 12.79 -14.50 -14.66
N ASP A 214 13.45 -13.37 -14.95
CA ASP A 214 14.70 -12.98 -14.30
C ASP A 214 14.49 -12.38 -12.90
N SER A 215 13.25 -11.98 -12.56
CA SER A 215 12.92 -11.34 -11.28
C SER A 215 11.62 -11.84 -10.63
N TYR A 216 11.04 -12.90 -11.19
CA TYR A 216 9.78 -13.48 -10.69
C TYR A 216 9.83 -13.80 -9.19
N GLU A 217 10.95 -14.35 -8.72
CA GLU A 217 11.11 -14.74 -7.33
C GLU A 217 11.10 -13.55 -6.36
N ASP A 218 11.50 -12.37 -6.79
CA ASP A 218 11.39 -11.14 -6.01
C ASP A 218 9.93 -10.77 -5.69
N GLY A 219 8.96 -11.26 -6.45
CA GLY A 219 7.53 -11.09 -6.20
C GLY A 219 6.94 -12.07 -5.18
N LEU A 220 7.61 -13.19 -4.93
CA LEU A 220 7.16 -14.25 -4.02
C LEU A 220 7.55 -13.95 -2.57
N LEU A 221 7.06 -12.83 -2.02
CA LEU A 221 7.45 -12.33 -0.71
C LEU A 221 7.15 -13.30 0.44
N TRP A 222 6.15 -14.16 0.26
CA TRP A 222 5.80 -15.19 1.25
C TRP A 222 6.97 -16.15 1.53
N ARG A 223 7.87 -16.39 0.56
CA ARG A 223 9.09 -17.21 0.75
C ARG A 223 10.05 -16.58 1.74
N ASP A 224 10.18 -15.24 1.69
CA ASP A 224 11.10 -14.46 2.51
C ASP A 224 10.44 -13.91 3.79
N ALA A 225 9.14 -14.15 4.00
CA ALA A 225 8.37 -13.59 5.10
C ALA A 225 8.98 -13.89 6.48
N HIS A 226 9.68 -15.05 6.64
CA HIS A 226 10.38 -15.42 7.86
C HIS A 226 11.57 -14.48 8.19
N GLN A 227 12.03 -13.69 7.23
CA GLN A 227 13.09 -12.70 7.37
C GLN A 227 12.56 -11.31 7.79
N LEU A 228 11.25 -11.09 7.79
CA LEU A 228 10.64 -9.85 8.29
C LEU A 228 10.75 -9.81 9.81
N LYS A 229 11.84 -9.21 10.32
CA LYS A 229 12.15 -9.15 11.76
C LYS A 229 11.45 -8.01 12.50
N ARG A 230 10.87 -7.05 11.78
CA ARG A 230 10.19 -5.90 12.39
C ARG A 230 8.83 -6.30 12.93
N PRO A 231 8.37 -5.68 14.05
CA PRO A 231 7.02 -5.89 14.53
C PRO A 231 6.02 -5.55 13.42
N THR A 232 5.15 -6.50 13.09
CA THR A 232 4.23 -6.41 11.95
C THR A 232 2.79 -6.62 12.40
N LEU A 233 1.91 -5.71 12.01
CA LEU A 233 0.47 -5.89 12.09
C LEU A 233 -0.05 -6.22 10.68
N LEU A 234 -0.65 -7.38 10.54
CA LEU A 234 -1.45 -7.72 9.38
C LEU A 234 -2.87 -7.23 9.64
N THR A 235 -3.46 -6.52 8.68
CA THR A 235 -4.88 -6.13 8.72
C THR A 235 -5.59 -6.67 7.50
N TRP A 236 -6.84 -7.13 7.67
CA TRP A 236 -7.58 -7.78 6.59
C TRP A 236 -9.08 -7.58 6.70
N GLY A 237 -9.73 -7.31 5.59
CA GLY A 237 -11.18 -7.44 5.50
C GLY A 237 -11.58 -8.92 5.44
N ARG A 238 -12.60 -9.33 6.23
CA ARG A 238 -13.06 -10.72 6.23
C ARG A 238 -13.59 -11.17 4.88
N GLU A 239 -14.22 -10.25 4.15
CA GLU A 239 -14.87 -10.46 2.87
C GLU A 239 -14.00 -10.00 1.67
N ASP A 240 -12.68 -9.91 1.84
CA ASP A 240 -11.77 -9.51 0.77
C ASP A 240 -11.81 -10.50 -0.41
N ARG A 241 -12.24 -10.00 -1.58
CA ARG A 241 -12.35 -10.76 -2.83
C ARG A 241 -11.16 -10.55 -3.78
N VAL A 242 -10.22 -9.70 -3.38
CA VAL A 242 -8.97 -9.44 -4.11
C VAL A 242 -7.86 -10.30 -3.56
N ASN A 243 -7.56 -10.14 -2.27
CA ASN A 243 -6.63 -10.97 -1.51
C ASN A 243 -7.40 -11.67 -0.38
N PRO A 244 -7.94 -12.88 -0.62
CA PRO A 244 -8.77 -13.57 0.36
C PRO A 244 -8.09 -13.78 1.71
N LEU A 245 -8.90 -13.74 2.78
CA LEU A 245 -8.41 -13.79 4.17
C LEU A 245 -7.56 -15.03 4.51
N ASP A 246 -7.79 -16.17 3.84
CA ASP A 246 -7.01 -17.38 4.06
C ASP A 246 -5.51 -17.17 3.78
N GLY A 247 -5.15 -16.26 2.85
CA GLY A 247 -3.77 -15.84 2.60
C GLY A 247 -3.10 -15.17 3.81
N ALA A 248 -3.87 -14.55 4.69
CA ALA A 248 -3.34 -13.93 5.91
C ALA A 248 -2.71 -14.94 6.86
N PHE A 249 -3.23 -16.16 6.92
CA PHE A 249 -2.74 -17.19 7.86
C PHE A 249 -1.33 -17.67 7.52
N VAL A 250 -0.99 -17.72 6.24
CA VAL A 250 0.38 -18.03 5.81
C VAL A 250 1.33 -16.93 6.25
N ALA A 251 1.01 -15.67 5.95
CA ALA A 251 1.81 -14.52 6.37
C ALA A 251 1.97 -14.45 7.89
N LEU A 252 0.87 -14.64 8.65
CA LEU A 252 0.87 -14.65 10.12
C LEU A 252 1.78 -15.73 10.68
N LYS A 253 1.80 -16.93 10.07
CA LYS A 253 2.63 -18.05 10.51
C LYS A 253 4.10 -17.84 10.21
N MET A 254 4.39 -17.21 9.05
CA MET A 254 5.76 -17.04 8.56
C MET A 254 6.49 -15.84 9.18
N ILE A 255 5.80 -14.74 9.44
CA ILE A 255 6.41 -13.52 9.99
C ILE A 255 6.58 -13.66 11.50
N PRO A 256 7.82 -13.66 12.04
CA PRO A 256 8.06 -14.03 13.45
C PRO A 256 7.40 -13.13 14.50
N LYS A 257 7.18 -11.85 14.16
CA LYS A 257 6.60 -10.83 15.07
C LYS A 257 5.30 -10.26 14.52
N ALA A 258 4.50 -11.11 13.86
CA ALA A 258 3.20 -10.69 13.31
C ALA A 258 2.07 -10.84 14.33
N SER A 259 1.11 -9.95 14.21
CA SER A 259 -0.25 -10.08 14.73
C SER A 259 -1.24 -9.84 13.59
N LEU A 260 -2.47 -10.33 13.72
CA LEU A 260 -3.51 -10.17 12.71
C LEU A 260 -4.74 -9.52 13.34
N HIS A 261 -5.30 -8.52 12.66
CA HIS A 261 -6.60 -7.95 12.93
C HIS A 261 -7.51 -8.13 11.69
N VAL A 262 -8.71 -8.62 11.90
CA VAL A 262 -9.69 -8.89 10.84
C VAL A 262 -10.92 -8.03 11.06
N PHE A 263 -11.26 -7.22 10.05
CA PHE A 263 -12.45 -6.36 10.06
C PHE A 263 -13.66 -7.15 9.52
N PRO A 264 -14.72 -7.32 10.29
CA PRO A 264 -15.95 -7.96 9.81
C PRO A 264 -16.73 -7.01 8.88
N ASN A 265 -17.51 -7.57 7.95
CA ASN A 265 -18.27 -6.81 6.94
C ASN A 265 -17.42 -5.81 6.18
N CYS A 266 -16.25 -6.23 5.79
CA CYS A 266 -15.22 -5.37 5.18
C CYS A 266 -14.52 -6.14 4.08
N GLY A 267 -14.35 -5.50 2.91
CA GLY A 267 -13.60 -6.01 1.77
C GLY A 267 -12.13 -5.60 1.82
N HIS A 268 -11.59 -5.29 0.65
CA HIS A 268 -10.17 -4.99 0.48
C HIS A 268 -9.77 -3.59 1.00
N TRP A 269 -10.72 -2.67 1.15
CA TRP A 269 -10.49 -1.28 1.55
C TRP A 269 -10.92 -0.99 2.99
N ALA A 270 -10.28 -1.65 3.96
CA ALA A 270 -10.58 -1.46 5.38
C ALA A 270 -10.41 0.00 5.84
N GLN A 271 -9.49 0.74 5.25
CA GLN A 271 -9.29 2.17 5.54
C GLN A 271 -10.48 3.05 5.10
N ILE A 272 -11.41 2.53 4.32
CA ILE A 272 -12.63 3.20 3.87
C ILE A 272 -13.85 2.60 4.57
N GLU A 273 -14.02 1.27 4.52
CA GLU A 273 -15.21 0.60 5.03
C GLU A 273 -15.27 0.53 6.56
N ALA A 274 -14.10 0.42 7.21
CA ALA A 274 -13.94 0.37 8.66
C ALA A 274 -13.04 1.52 9.16
N ALA A 275 -13.17 2.72 8.58
CA ALA A 275 -12.21 3.82 8.68
C ALA A 275 -11.79 4.15 10.12
N GLU A 276 -12.76 4.31 11.04
CA GLU A 276 -12.46 4.68 12.42
C GLU A 276 -11.78 3.52 13.18
N GLU A 277 -12.28 2.29 13.05
CA GLU A 277 -11.66 1.12 13.68
C GLU A 277 -10.26 0.87 13.10
N PHE A 278 -10.09 1.01 11.77
CA PHE A 278 -8.80 0.88 11.11
C PHE A 278 -7.80 1.89 11.67
N ARG A 279 -8.20 3.18 11.79
CA ARG A 279 -7.37 4.22 12.37
C ARG A 279 -6.97 3.89 13.80
N GLN A 280 -7.93 3.53 14.65
CA GLN A 280 -7.68 3.20 16.07
C GLN A 280 -6.73 2.02 16.22
N VAL A 281 -6.94 0.93 15.49
CA VAL A 281 -6.11 -0.27 15.51
C VAL A 281 -4.68 0.04 15.05
N CYS A 282 -4.54 0.76 13.95
CA CYS A 282 -3.22 1.13 13.41
C CYS A 282 -2.49 2.09 14.34
N THR A 283 -3.14 3.17 14.81
CA THR A 283 -2.53 4.14 15.75
C THR A 283 -2.09 3.44 17.05
N ALA A 284 -2.97 2.63 17.67
CA ALA A 284 -2.63 1.92 18.89
C ALA A 284 -1.45 0.95 18.70
N TYR A 285 -1.33 0.35 17.53
CA TYR A 285 -0.20 -0.52 17.20
C TYR A 285 1.10 0.26 16.97
N LEU A 286 1.04 1.34 16.19
CA LEU A 286 2.20 2.17 15.82
C LEU A 286 2.73 2.96 17.01
N ALA A 287 1.86 3.37 17.93
CA ALA A 287 2.21 4.12 19.14
C ALA A 287 3.03 3.33 20.17
N ARG A 288 3.05 2.01 20.08
CA ARG A 288 3.83 1.17 21.02
C ARG A 288 5.31 1.51 20.90
N HIS A 289 6.00 1.59 22.04
CA HIS A 289 7.42 1.89 22.09
C HIS A 289 8.22 1.00 21.13
N VAL A 290 8.99 1.64 20.25
CA VAL A 290 9.96 0.93 19.39
C VAL A 290 11.22 0.78 20.23
N GLU A 291 11.47 -0.41 20.78
CA GLU A 291 12.77 -0.70 21.40
C GLU A 291 13.88 -0.40 20.37
N ARG A 292 14.84 0.45 20.78
CA ARG A 292 16.10 0.53 20.04
C ARG A 292 16.71 -0.87 20.10
N THR A 293 16.77 -1.55 18.96
CA THR A 293 17.57 -2.78 18.87
C THR A 293 18.99 -2.41 19.31
N LYS A 294 19.38 -2.85 20.49
CA LYS A 294 20.80 -2.95 20.81
C LYS A 294 21.34 -3.94 19.79
N GLU A 295 22.12 -3.47 18.85
CA GLU A 295 22.98 -4.33 18.07
C GLU A 295 23.84 -5.06 19.09
N THR A 296 23.58 -6.33 19.24
CA THR A 296 24.50 -7.21 19.94
C THR A 296 25.66 -7.46 18.97
N PRO A 297 26.90 -7.20 19.35
CA PRO A 297 28.06 -7.31 18.49
C PRO A 297 28.28 -8.72 17.96
#